data_0091160285a5d5d04f7a0efc031d8b16
#
_entry.id   0091160285a5d5d04f7a0efc031d8b16
#
_cell.length_a   1.000
_cell.length_b   1.000
_cell.length_c   1.000
_cell.angle_alpha   90.00
_cell.angle_beta   90.00
_cell.angle_gamma   90.00
#
_symmetry.space_group_name_H-M   'P 1'
#
loop_
_entity.id
_entity.type
_entity.pdbx_description
1 polymer ?
#
loop_
_entity_poly.entity_id
_entity_poly.type
_entity_poly.pdbx_seq_one_letter_code
_entity_poly.pdbx_strand_id
1 'polypeptide(L)'
;MGRYVIAVGGTGSKVLEAIVYAACADAFSAPGEGPLPALDLLSVDVDASCGNTTRVKRAAEAYEEARAALAASPYDHPCFHTRLSIVRWSMNLSRRAASVSQMAARHALDGLLARTLFTATEASLEYSEGFRGHPDLGVLFFADLLGALEDMRAQGQPDELNAMVDRMRADLDRGETVQIGRAHV
;
A
#
# COMPACT_ATOMS: atom_id res chain seq x y z
N MET A 1 -6.76 -1.85 -18.84
CA MET A 1 -5.86 -0.85 -18.23
C MET A 1 -5.99 -0.98 -16.72
N GLY A 2 -4.93 -1.43 -16.05
CA GLY A 2 -4.90 -1.52 -14.59
C GLY A 2 -4.74 -0.13 -13.97
N ARG A 3 -5.48 0.17 -12.91
CA ARG A 3 -5.26 1.38 -12.11
C ARG A 3 -4.85 0.96 -10.70
N TYR A 4 -3.77 1.55 -10.21
CA TYR A 4 -3.15 1.22 -8.94
C TYR A 4 -3.07 2.45 -8.04
N VAL A 5 -3.40 2.27 -6.76
CA VAL A 5 -3.20 3.30 -5.74
C VAL A 5 -2.33 2.73 -4.64
N ILE A 6 -1.18 3.36 -4.41
CA ILE A 6 -0.26 2.99 -3.34
C ILE A 6 -0.38 4.01 -2.23
N ALA A 7 -0.79 3.57 -1.07
CA ALA A 7 -0.94 4.40 0.12
C ALA A 7 0.06 4.00 1.20
N VAL A 8 0.76 4.98 1.74
CA VAL A 8 1.83 4.79 2.72
C VAL A 8 1.43 5.41 4.06
N GLY A 9 1.51 4.61 5.10
CA GLY A 9 1.23 5.03 6.48
C GLY A 9 -0.24 5.29 6.78
N GLY A 10 -0.53 5.74 7.99
CA GLY A 10 -1.89 5.94 8.48
C GLY A 10 -2.70 6.99 7.70
N THR A 11 -2.06 8.06 7.20
CA THR A 11 -2.73 9.06 6.35
C THR A 11 -3.08 8.48 4.99
N GLY A 12 -2.16 7.73 4.37
CA GLY A 12 -2.45 7.02 3.14
C GLY A 12 -3.63 6.06 3.30
N SER A 13 -3.71 5.35 4.41
CA SER A 13 -4.84 4.47 4.72
C SER A 13 -6.18 5.21 4.78
N LYS A 14 -6.23 6.43 5.33
CA LYS A 14 -7.47 7.25 5.32
C LYS A 14 -7.89 7.62 3.89
N VAL A 15 -6.92 7.89 3.02
CA VAL A 15 -7.20 8.17 1.60
C VAL A 15 -7.74 6.92 0.91
N LEU A 16 -7.19 5.73 1.18
CA LEU A 16 -7.75 4.49 0.64
C LEU A 16 -9.18 4.24 1.12
N GLU A 17 -9.48 4.49 2.40
CA GLU A 17 -10.84 4.39 2.93
C GLU A 17 -11.80 5.32 2.15
N ALA A 18 -11.40 6.57 1.91
CA ALA A 18 -12.19 7.51 1.11
C ALA A 18 -12.36 7.04 -0.34
N ILE A 19 -11.35 6.41 -0.94
CA ILE A 19 -11.42 5.82 -2.28
C ILE A 19 -12.44 4.68 -2.32
N VAL A 20 -12.48 3.82 -1.31
CA VAL A 20 -13.50 2.75 -1.21
C VAL A 20 -14.90 3.35 -1.16
N TYR A 21 -15.13 4.41 -0.37
CA TYR A 21 -16.43 5.08 -0.33
C TYR A 21 -16.76 5.79 -1.66
N ALA A 22 -15.78 6.37 -2.33
CA ALA A 22 -15.98 6.95 -3.65
C ALA A 22 -16.36 5.87 -4.70
N ALA A 23 -15.79 4.68 -4.59
CA ALA A 23 -16.16 3.55 -5.43
C ALA A 23 -17.62 3.07 -5.16
N CYS A 24 -18.10 3.15 -3.91
CA CYS A 24 -19.51 2.86 -3.60
C CYS A 24 -20.46 3.76 -4.41
N ALA A 25 -20.09 5.03 -4.57
CA ALA A 25 -20.88 6.04 -5.29
C ALA A 25 -20.57 6.07 -6.80
N ASP A 26 -19.79 5.12 -7.30
CA ASP A 26 -19.32 5.04 -8.69
C ASP A 26 -18.62 6.32 -9.19
N ALA A 27 -17.96 7.03 -8.26
CA ALA A 27 -17.32 8.33 -8.53
C ALA A 27 -16.13 8.26 -9.52
N PHE A 28 -15.70 7.05 -9.89
CA PHE A 28 -14.63 6.83 -10.88
C PHE A 28 -15.14 6.60 -12.31
N SER A 29 -16.45 6.73 -12.53
CA SER A 29 -17.04 6.70 -13.85
C SER A 29 -16.78 8.01 -14.58
N ALA A 30 -16.21 7.94 -15.79
CA ALA A 30 -16.03 9.11 -16.64
C ALA A 30 -17.23 9.27 -17.59
N PRO A 31 -17.69 10.50 -17.85
CA PRO A 31 -18.75 10.74 -18.82
C PRO A 31 -18.39 10.15 -20.19
N GLY A 32 -19.18 9.22 -20.68
CA GLY A 32 -18.99 8.57 -21.99
C GLY A 32 -18.02 7.38 -22.01
N GLU A 33 -17.29 7.11 -20.93
CA GLU A 33 -16.34 5.98 -20.84
C GLU A 33 -16.89 4.80 -20.02
N GLY A 34 -17.98 5.02 -19.29
CA GLY A 34 -18.54 4.03 -18.37
C GLY A 34 -17.76 3.91 -17.05
N PRO A 35 -18.13 2.95 -16.19
CA PRO A 35 -17.50 2.75 -14.90
C PRO A 35 -16.08 2.20 -15.05
N LEU A 36 -15.20 2.58 -14.11
CA LEU A 36 -13.89 1.99 -14.00
C LEU A 36 -14.02 0.49 -13.65
N PRO A 37 -13.47 -0.42 -14.48
CA PRO A 37 -13.73 -1.86 -14.29
C PRO A 37 -13.04 -2.43 -13.04
N ALA A 38 -11.83 -1.96 -12.71
CA ALA A 38 -11.07 -2.44 -11.56
C ALA A 38 -10.10 -1.38 -11.02
N LEU A 39 -9.85 -1.45 -9.70
CA LEU A 39 -8.88 -0.62 -9.00
C LEU A 39 -8.13 -1.48 -7.99
N ASP A 40 -6.81 -1.55 -8.14
CA ASP A 40 -5.91 -2.25 -7.24
C ASP A 40 -5.35 -1.28 -6.20
N LEU A 41 -5.55 -1.59 -4.93
CA LEU A 41 -5.17 -0.76 -3.79
C LEU A 41 -4.04 -1.45 -3.02
N LEU A 42 -2.94 -0.75 -2.77
CA LEU A 42 -1.85 -1.19 -1.91
C LEU A 42 -1.76 -0.30 -0.68
N SER A 43 -1.93 -0.89 0.50
CA SER A 43 -1.69 -0.24 1.78
C SER A 43 -0.35 -0.71 2.34
N VAL A 44 0.58 0.22 2.52
CA VAL A 44 1.91 -0.02 3.08
C VAL A 44 2.01 0.70 4.42
N ASP A 45 2.19 -0.05 5.50
CA ASP A 45 2.36 0.54 6.84
C ASP A 45 3.35 -0.28 7.66
N VAL A 46 4.11 0.38 8.52
CA VAL A 46 4.99 -0.28 9.51
C VAL A 46 4.19 -0.99 10.58
N ASP A 47 2.97 -0.54 10.88
CA ASP A 47 2.09 -1.10 11.88
C ASP A 47 0.89 -1.83 11.28
N ALA A 48 0.92 -3.16 11.34
CA ALA A 48 -0.20 -4.01 10.89
C ALA A 48 -1.47 -3.85 11.74
N SER A 49 -1.33 -3.37 12.97
CA SER A 49 -2.44 -3.20 13.93
C SER A 49 -3.02 -1.79 13.91
N CYS A 50 -2.50 -0.89 13.09
CA CYS A 50 -2.99 0.47 12.94
C CYS A 50 -4.50 0.48 12.65
N GLY A 51 -5.26 1.21 13.45
CA GLY A 51 -6.71 1.30 13.33
C GLY A 51 -7.17 1.78 11.95
N ASN A 52 -6.39 2.65 11.29
CA ASN A 52 -6.71 3.14 9.94
C ASN A 52 -6.61 2.01 8.90
N THR A 53 -5.57 1.19 8.96
CA THR A 53 -5.36 0.03 8.06
C THR A 53 -6.47 -1.01 8.25
N THR A 54 -6.90 -1.24 9.50
CA THR A 54 -8.00 -2.15 9.82
C THR A 54 -9.33 -1.64 9.25
N ARG A 55 -9.59 -0.32 9.31
CA ARG A 55 -10.81 0.27 8.74
C ARG A 55 -10.87 0.15 7.23
N VAL A 56 -9.76 0.43 6.53
CA VAL A 56 -9.66 0.24 5.08
C VAL A 56 -10.01 -1.19 4.68
N LYS A 57 -9.43 -2.17 5.39
CA LYS A 57 -9.70 -3.58 5.12
C LYS A 57 -11.19 -3.88 5.26
N ARG A 58 -11.81 -3.50 6.39
CA ARG A 58 -13.24 -3.73 6.63
C ARG A 58 -14.12 -3.02 5.60
N ALA A 59 -13.79 -1.80 5.23
CA ALA A 59 -14.53 -1.05 4.21
C ALA A 59 -14.46 -1.75 2.85
N ALA A 60 -13.27 -2.24 2.44
CA ALA A 60 -13.11 -2.94 1.18
C ALA A 60 -13.81 -4.31 1.17
N GLU A 61 -13.76 -5.06 2.27
CA GLU A 61 -14.49 -6.33 2.42
C GLU A 61 -16.01 -6.10 2.31
N ALA A 62 -16.54 -5.13 3.05
CA ALA A 62 -17.97 -4.78 2.99
C ALA A 62 -18.39 -4.29 1.59
N TYR A 63 -17.53 -3.54 0.92
CA TYR A 63 -17.72 -3.12 -0.47
C TYR A 63 -17.89 -4.33 -1.42
N GLU A 64 -16.95 -5.27 -1.37
CA GLU A 64 -16.97 -6.44 -2.25
C GLU A 64 -18.16 -7.38 -1.94
N GLU A 65 -18.54 -7.52 -0.67
CA GLU A 65 -19.77 -8.24 -0.29
C GLU A 65 -21.02 -7.59 -0.88
N ALA A 66 -21.15 -6.26 -0.76
CA ALA A 66 -22.27 -5.51 -1.34
C ALA A 66 -22.28 -5.62 -2.86
N ARG A 67 -21.12 -5.47 -3.52
CA ARG A 67 -20.96 -5.61 -4.97
C ARG A 67 -21.38 -7.00 -5.45
N ALA A 68 -20.96 -8.05 -4.77
CA ALA A 68 -21.33 -9.43 -5.10
C ALA A 68 -22.84 -9.67 -4.94
N ALA A 69 -23.45 -9.14 -3.89
CA ALA A 69 -24.90 -9.24 -3.66
C ALA A 69 -25.70 -8.52 -4.75
N LEU A 70 -25.26 -7.33 -5.15
CA LEU A 70 -25.88 -6.55 -6.23
C LEU A 70 -25.72 -7.22 -7.60
N ALA A 71 -24.54 -7.79 -7.89
CA ALA A 71 -24.31 -8.53 -9.14
C ALA A 71 -25.21 -9.76 -9.29
N ALA A 72 -25.71 -10.33 -8.18
CA ALA A 72 -26.67 -11.42 -8.16
C ALA A 72 -28.13 -10.94 -8.27
N SER A 73 -28.39 -9.63 -8.21
CA SER A 73 -29.70 -9.03 -8.31
C SER A 73 -30.18 -9.01 -9.78
N PRO A 74 -31.46 -9.28 -10.06
CA PRO A 74 -32.02 -9.13 -11.40
C PRO A 74 -32.26 -7.66 -11.80
N TYR A 75 -32.06 -6.72 -10.88
CA TYR A 75 -32.27 -5.30 -11.10
C TYR A 75 -30.96 -4.59 -11.40
N ASP A 76 -31.02 -3.69 -12.37
CA ASP A 76 -29.90 -2.78 -12.67
C ASP A 76 -29.70 -1.81 -11.49
N HIS A 77 -28.45 -1.50 -11.18
CA HIS A 77 -28.10 -0.59 -10.07
C HIS A 77 -26.99 0.38 -10.54
N PRO A 78 -27.05 1.63 -10.10
CA PRO A 78 -26.17 2.70 -10.59
C PRO A 78 -24.83 2.82 -9.83
N CYS A 79 -24.46 1.83 -9.02
CA CYS A 79 -23.31 1.92 -8.11
C CYS A 79 -22.62 0.54 -7.94
N PHE A 80 -21.46 0.53 -7.30
CA PHE A 80 -20.66 -0.68 -7.03
C PHE A 80 -20.14 -1.41 -8.28
N HIS A 81 -19.89 -0.70 -9.38
CA HIS A 81 -19.41 -1.33 -10.62
C HIS A 81 -17.91 -1.66 -10.58
N THR A 82 -17.11 -0.82 -9.92
CA THR A 82 -15.65 -0.99 -9.85
C THR A 82 -15.28 -2.19 -8.97
N ARG A 83 -14.53 -3.15 -9.50
CA ARG A 83 -13.96 -4.20 -8.67
C ARG A 83 -12.78 -3.63 -7.88
N LEU A 84 -12.78 -3.80 -6.55
CA LEU A 84 -11.67 -3.43 -5.69
C LEU A 84 -10.84 -4.66 -5.33
N SER A 85 -9.52 -4.54 -5.43
CA SER A 85 -8.56 -5.50 -4.88
C SER A 85 -7.68 -4.76 -3.90
N ILE A 86 -7.56 -5.23 -2.66
CA ILE A 86 -6.72 -4.60 -1.65
C ILE A 86 -5.62 -5.54 -1.18
N VAL A 87 -4.39 -5.11 -1.38
CA VAL A 87 -3.20 -5.76 -0.86
C VAL A 87 -2.67 -4.94 0.31
N ARG A 88 -2.35 -5.60 1.40
CA ARG A 88 -1.76 -4.96 2.59
C ARG A 88 -0.39 -5.52 2.83
N TRP A 89 0.56 -4.62 2.99
CA TRP A 89 1.87 -4.99 3.44
C TRP A 89 2.24 -4.26 4.72
N SER A 90 2.77 -5.00 5.66
CA SER A 90 3.37 -4.45 6.88
C SER A 90 4.65 -5.18 7.23
N MET A 91 5.56 -4.48 7.88
CA MET A 91 6.81 -5.07 8.34
C MET A 91 6.54 -6.18 9.36
N ASN A 92 7.30 -7.27 9.33
CA ASN A 92 7.19 -8.32 10.33
C ASN A 92 7.63 -7.83 11.73
N LEU A 93 7.17 -8.54 12.80
CA LEU A 93 7.39 -8.11 14.18
C LEU A 93 8.88 -7.97 14.55
N SER A 94 9.73 -8.88 14.08
CA SER A 94 11.16 -8.85 14.39
C SER A 94 11.89 -7.66 13.76
N ARG A 95 11.42 -7.21 12.59
CA ARG A 95 11.97 -6.02 11.90
C ARG A 95 11.42 -4.73 12.50
N ARG A 96 10.17 -4.71 12.95
CA ARG A 96 9.56 -3.54 13.61
C ARG A 96 10.24 -3.16 14.92
N ALA A 97 10.70 -4.15 15.68
CA ALA A 97 11.42 -3.93 16.94
C ALA A 97 12.90 -3.52 16.73
N ALA A 98 13.39 -3.50 15.48
CA ALA A 98 14.73 -3.04 15.20
C ALA A 98 14.80 -1.51 15.26
N SER A 99 15.91 -0.98 15.79
CA SER A 99 16.18 0.46 15.73
C SER A 99 16.55 0.88 14.29
N VAL A 100 16.39 2.17 14.01
CA VAL A 100 16.82 2.77 12.73
C VAL A 100 18.28 2.48 12.44
N SER A 101 19.17 2.56 13.47
CA SER A 101 20.60 2.23 13.30
C SER A 101 20.84 0.76 12.93
N GLN A 102 20.06 -0.17 13.48
CA GLN A 102 20.16 -1.59 13.12
C GLN A 102 19.68 -1.85 11.71
N MET A 103 18.63 -1.17 11.28
CA MET A 103 18.13 -1.27 9.91
C MET A 103 19.12 -0.66 8.89
N ALA A 104 19.66 0.51 9.20
CA ALA A 104 20.71 1.14 8.37
C ALA A 104 21.92 0.21 8.18
N ALA A 105 22.36 -0.45 9.23
CA ALA A 105 23.47 -1.41 9.17
C ALA A 105 23.15 -2.62 8.27
N ARG A 106 21.90 -3.09 8.25
CA ARG A 106 21.49 -4.19 7.35
C ARG A 106 21.58 -3.82 5.86
N HIS A 107 21.37 -2.54 5.53
CA HIS A 107 21.45 -2.02 4.17
C HIS A 107 22.85 -1.49 3.82
N ALA A 108 23.89 -1.93 4.54
CA ALA A 108 25.28 -1.54 4.32
C ALA A 108 25.52 -0.02 4.32
N LEU A 109 24.64 0.76 4.95
CA LEU A 109 24.92 2.16 5.21
C LEU A 109 26.08 2.22 6.21
N ASP A 110 27.21 2.75 5.78
CA ASP A 110 28.36 2.90 6.66
C ASP A 110 28.04 3.87 7.80
N GLY A 111 28.82 3.77 8.89
CA GLY A 111 28.54 4.55 10.09
C GLY A 111 28.62 6.06 9.85
N LEU A 112 29.34 6.54 8.84
CA LEU A 112 29.45 7.96 8.47
C LEU A 112 28.16 8.40 7.76
N LEU A 113 27.70 7.67 6.76
CA LEU A 113 26.48 7.98 6.02
C LEU A 113 25.25 7.91 6.93
N ALA A 114 25.16 6.89 7.79
CA ALA A 114 24.08 6.78 8.75
C ALA A 114 24.02 7.97 9.72
N ARG A 115 25.17 8.45 10.21
CA ARG A 115 25.25 9.65 11.08
C ARG A 115 24.94 10.95 10.35
N THR A 116 25.11 10.99 9.05
CA THR A 116 24.75 12.14 8.22
C THR A 116 23.25 12.21 7.97
N LEU A 117 22.61 11.04 7.78
CA LEU A 117 21.19 10.94 7.47
C LEU A 117 20.32 10.98 8.73
N PHE A 118 20.78 10.40 9.84
CA PHE A 118 19.99 10.25 11.06
C PHE A 118 20.67 10.92 12.25
N THR A 119 19.89 11.71 12.98
CA THR A 119 20.33 12.22 14.31
C THR A 119 20.48 11.06 15.30
N ALA A 120 21.18 11.28 16.40
CA ALA A 120 21.32 10.27 17.45
C ALA A 120 19.97 9.81 18.02
N THR A 121 19.00 10.73 18.10
CA THR A 121 17.63 10.42 18.54
C THR A 121 16.92 9.55 17.53
N GLU A 122 16.94 9.89 16.25
CA GLU A 122 16.33 9.11 15.17
C GLU A 122 16.96 7.72 15.03
N ALA A 123 18.28 7.63 15.16
CA ALA A 123 19.00 6.35 15.08
C ALA A 123 18.58 5.36 16.19
N SER A 124 18.08 5.85 17.32
CA SER A 124 17.59 5.04 18.44
C SER A 124 16.10 4.69 18.36
N LEU A 125 15.32 5.34 17.48
CA LEU A 125 13.88 5.06 17.32
C LEU A 125 13.65 3.64 16.83
N GLU A 126 12.58 3.04 17.32
CA GLU A 126 12.05 1.79 16.76
C GLU A 126 11.18 2.08 15.53
N TYR A 127 11.25 1.22 14.53
CA TYR A 127 10.39 1.32 13.34
C TYR A 127 8.90 1.24 13.64
N SER A 128 8.52 0.58 14.74
CA SER A 128 7.14 0.50 15.22
C SER A 128 6.49 1.86 15.48
N GLU A 129 7.30 2.89 15.71
CA GLU A 129 6.82 4.24 15.97
C GLU A 129 6.42 5.04 14.72
N GLY A 130 6.60 4.45 13.53
CA GLY A 130 6.27 5.07 12.24
C GLY A 130 7.32 6.09 11.79
N PHE A 131 7.05 6.74 10.64
CA PHE A 131 8.03 7.64 10.01
C PHE A 131 8.05 9.05 10.61
N ARG A 132 7.09 9.42 11.43
CA ARG A 132 6.99 10.73 12.11
C ARG A 132 7.29 11.95 11.22
N GLY A 133 6.98 11.85 9.92
CA GLY A 133 7.25 12.92 8.96
C GLY A 133 8.68 12.95 8.40
N HIS A 134 9.54 11.98 8.75
CA HIS A 134 10.92 11.88 8.27
C HIS A 134 11.01 11.05 6.98
N PRO A 135 11.27 11.66 5.81
CA PRO A 135 11.32 10.95 4.53
C PRO A 135 12.50 9.99 4.41
N ASP A 136 13.60 10.25 5.08
CA ASP A 136 14.78 9.39 5.18
C ASP A 136 14.49 8.05 5.87
N LEU A 137 13.68 8.05 6.92
CA LEU A 137 13.16 6.81 7.53
C LEU A 137 12.28 6.05 6.54
N GLY A 138 11.48 6.75 5.74
CA GLY A 138 10.67 6.16 4.68
C GLY A 138 11.51 5.48 3.61
N VAL A 139 12.62 6.09 3.18
CA VAL A 139 13.54 5.50 2.21
C VAL A 139 14.13 4.19 2.75
N LEU A 140 14.61 4.18 3.98
CA LEU A 140 15.18 2.99 4.62
C LEU A 140 14.12 1.87 4.74
N PHE A 141 12.88 2.22 5.06
CA PHE A 141 11.77 1.29 5.09
C PHE A 141 11.48 0.67 3.71
N PHE A 142 11.46 1.47 2.65
CA PHE A 142 11.25 0.96 1.30
C PHE A 142 12.41 0.07 0.82
N ALA A 143 13.65 0.39 1.21
CA ALA A 143 14.79 -0.48 0.93
C ALA A 143 14.62 -1.86 1.60
N ASP A 144 14.15 -1.89 2.85
CA ASP A 144 13.86 -3.15 3.56
C ASP A 144 12.68 -3.92 2.93
N LEU A 145 11.64 -3.20 2.49
CA LEU A 145 10.51 -3.79 1.77
C LEU A 145 10.98 -4.48 0.48
N LEU A 146 11.78 -3.80 -0.34
CA LEU A 146 12.27 -4.36 -1.59
C LEU A 146 13.13 -5.61 -1.34
N GLY A 147 14.04 -5.57 -0.35
CA GLY A 147 14.82 -6.74 0.04
C GLY A 147 13.94 -7.91 0.50
N ALA A 148 12.89 -7.64 1.28
CA ALA A 148 11.95 -8.68 1.70
C ALA A 148 11.20 -9.31 0.52
N LEU A 149 10.80 -8.51 -0.48
CA LEU A 149 10.16 -9.02 -1.70
C LEU A 149 11.08 -9.92 -2.52
N GLU A 150 12.35 -9.55 -2.64
CA GLU A 150 13.36 -10.35 -3.33
C GLU A 150 13.59 -11.69 -2.61
N ASP A 151 13.70 -11.68 -1.29
CA ASP A 151 13.84 -12.88 -0.47
C ASP A 151 12.63 -13.83 -0.63
N MET A 152 11.41 -13.31 -0.61
CA MET A 152 10.18 -14.09 -0.80
C MET A 152 10.12 -14.72 -2.19
N ARG A 153 10.51 -13.98 -3.24
CA ARG A 153 10.63 -14.52 -4.61
C ARG A 153 11.66 -15.63 -4.69
N ALA A 154 12.84 -15.45 -4.09
CA ALA A 154 13.89 -16.45 -4.08
C ALA A 154 13.46 -17.75 -3.37
N GLN A 155 12.57 -17.65 -2.39
CA GLN A 155 12.00 -18.78 -1.64
C GLN A 155 10.78 -19.42 -2.33
N GLY A 156 10.32 -18.87 -3.46
CA GLY A 156 9.14 -19.35 -4.18
C GLY A 156 7.84 -19.21 -3.39
N GLN A 157 7.79 -18.30 -2.42
CA GLN A 157 6.59 -18.07 -1.60
C GLN A 157 5.57 -17.26 -2.40
N PRO A 158 4.33 -17.74 -2.51
CA PRO A 158 3.26 -16.94 -3.11
C PRO A 158 2.96 -15.75 -2.21
N ASP A 159 2.98 -14.55 -2.78
CA ASP A 159 2.66 -13.31 -2.07
C ASP A 159 1.80 -12.41 -2.96
N GLU A 160 0.71 -11.92 -2.40
CA GLU A 160 -0.23 -11.02 -3.08
C GLU A 160 0.47 -9.71 -3.51
N LEU A 161 1.44 -9.23 -2.73
CA LEU A 161 2.20 -8.03 -3.06
C LEU A 161 3.10 -8.27 -4.28
N ASN A 162 3.82 -9.40 -4.35
CA ASN A 162 4.60 -9.75 -5.52
C ASN A 162 3.73 -9.88 -6.76
N ALA A 163 2.57 -10.54 -6.65
CA ALA A 163 1.62 -10.66 -7.75
C ALA A 163 1.10 -9.29 -8.22
N MET A 164 0.86 -8.35 -7.31
CA MET A 164 0.47 -6.98 -7.65
C MET A 164 1.60 -6.23 -8.34
N VAL A 165 2.82 -6.30 -7.83
CA VAL A 165 4.01 -5.66 -8.43
C VAL A 165 4.27 -6.20 -9.84
N ASP A 166 4.11 -7.51 -10.05
CA ASP A 166 4.29 -8.12 -11.38
C ASP A 166 3.21 -7.65 -12.37
N ARG A 167 1.95 -7.50 -11.92
CA ARG A 167 0.90 -6.89 -12.76
C ARG A 167 1.23 -5.44 -13.10
N MET A 168 1.66 -4.63 -12.12
CA MET A 168 2.06 -3.23 -12.35
C MET A 168 3.20 -3.14 -13.37
N ARG A 169 4.21 -4.00 -13.26
CA ARG A 169 5.33 -4.06 -14.21
C ARG A 169 4.83 -4.41 -15.61
N ALA A 170 4.01 -5.44 -15.74
CA ALA A 170 3.45 -5.84 -17.03
C ALA A 170 2.61 -4.73 -17.68
N ASP A 171 1.88 -3.93 -16.89
CA ASP A 171 1.12 -2.79 -17.39
C ASP A 171 2.05 -1.66 -17.86
N LEU A 172 3.10 -1.35 -17.10
CA LEU A 172 4.12 -0.37 -17.51
C LEU A 172 4.84 -0.78 -18.79
N ASP A 173 5.21 -2.06 -18.92
CA ASP A 173 5.86 -2.60 -20.12
C ASP A 173 4.97 -2.50 -21.37
N ARG A 174 3.63 -2.51 -21.18
CA ARG A 174 2.66 -2.25 -22.26
C ARG A 174 2.43 -0.76 -22.55
N GLY A 175 3.13 0.14 -21.85
CA GLY A 175 2.96 1.58 -21.98
C GLY A 175 1.71 2.12 -21.28
N GLU A 176 1.12 1.38 -20.36
CA GLU A 176 -0.02 1.82 -19.56
C GLU A 176 0.44 2.75 -18.42
N THR A 177 -0.39 3.71 -18.06
CA THR A 177 -0.04 4.68 -17.01
C THR A 177 -0.33 4.11 -15.62
N VAL A 178 0.67 4.10 -14.75
CA VAL A 178 0.50 3.84 -13.32
C VAL A 178 0.44 5.17 -12.57
N GLN A 179 -0.67 5.45 -11.90
CA GLN A 179 -0.80 6.64 -11.06
C GLN A 179 -0.37 6.31 -9.63
N ILE A 180 0.63 7.02 -9.14
CA ILE A 180 1.09 6.93 -7.75
C ILE A 180 0.66 8.21 -7.04
N GLY A 181 -0.27 8.08 -6.09
CA GLY A 181 -0.71 9.19 -5.26
C GLY A 181 0.06 9.23 -3.93
N ARG A 182 0.59 10.40 -3.57
CA ARG A 182 1.12 10.68 -2.25
C ARG A 182 0.22 11.69 -1.55
N ALA A 183 -0.36 11.34 -0.41
CA ALA A 183 -0.99 12.32 0.45
C ALA A 183 0.10 13.08 1.21
N HIS A 184 0.21 14.39 0.96
CA HIS A 184 0.96 15.29 1.83
C HIS A 184 0.04 15.75 2.96
N VAL A 185 0.49 15.64 4.18
CA VAL A 185 -0.04 16.32 5.36
C VAL A 185 0.80 17.55 5.60
#